data_8bf3ef651d9da0c419559795e45cb7fc
#
_entry.id   8bf3ef651d9da0c419559795e45cb7fc
#
_cell.length_a   1.000
_cell.length_b   1.000
_cell.length_c   1.000
_cell.angle_alpha   90.00
_cell.angle_beta   90.00
_cell.angle_gamma   90.00
#
_symmetry.space_group_name_H-M   'P 1'
#
loop_
_entity.id
_entity.type
_entity.pdbx_description
1 polymer ?
#
loop_
_entity_poly.entity_id
_entity_poly.type
_entity_poly.pdbx_seq_one_letter_code
_entity_poly.pdbx_strand_id
1 'polypeptide(L)'
;MLLWLTEYLSGYVSGFGVFHYLTFRTMVSVMTALAMSLLIGPYVIGKLSLYQIGQTVRDDGPESHFSKAGTPTMGGALILIVILVTTLLWGDLGNKYVWVVLLVTVAFGVVGWIDDYLKLSQRSSRGLIARWKYFWQSLVGLGAAAFLYYTAEAPQETELIVPFFKEVAIPLGVGYLAVAYFVIVGTSNAVNLTDGLDGLAILPTVMVGAALGLIAYLVGHTEFSSYLQIPYIADAGELAVFCGALIGAGLGFLWFNTYPAQVFMGDVGALALGAALGVVAVIVRHEIVLFIMGGLFVLETVSVILQVASYRMTGRRIFRMAPIHHHFELKGWPEPRVIVRFWIVTLVLVLIGLSTLKLR
;
A
#
# COMPACT_ATOMS: atom_id res chain seq x y z
N MET A 1 -9.76 -13.05 -15.76
CA MET A 1 -10.32 -13.09 -17.15
C MET A 1 -9.39 -13.84 -18.10
N LEU A 2 -8.15 -13.41 -18.27
CA LEU A 2 -7.18 -14.11 -19.15
C LEU A 2 -6.83 -15.49 -18.61
N LEU A 3 -6.83 -15.70 -17.30
CA LEU A 3 -6.63 -17.02 -16.71
C LEU A 3 -7.64 -18.04 -17.28
N TRP A 4 -8.92 -17.72 -17.25
CA TRP A 4 -9.96 -18.60 -17.83
C TRP A 4 -9.76 -18.83 -19.34
N LEU A 5 -9.37 -17.77 -20.10
CA LEU A 5 -9.08 -17.93 -21.53
C LEU A 5 -7.87 -18.83 -21.78
N THR A 6 -6.79 -18.64 -21.00
CA THR A 6 -5.57 -19.46 -21.15
C THR A 6 -5.79 -20.88 -20.72
N GLU A 7 -6.65 -21.14 -19.74
CA GLU A 7 -7.10 -22.46 -19.34
C GLU A 7 -7.86 -23.16 -20.48
N TYR A 8 -8.81 -22.46 -21.11
CA TYR A 8 -9.50 -22.98 -22.29
C TYR A 8 -8.54 -23.28 -23.45
N LEU A 9 -7.61 -22.38 -23.72
CA LEU A 9 -6.63 -22.52 -24.80
C LEU A 9 -5.58 -23.61 -24.52
N SER A 10 -5.30 -23.93 -23.26
CA SER A 10 -4.36 -25.01 -22.89
C SER A 10 -4.80 -26.39 -23.36
N GLY A 11 -6.11 -26.56 -23.55
CA GLY A 11 -6.66 -27.77 -24.16
C GLY A 11 -6.31 -27.94 -25.64
N TYR A 12 -5.95 -26.88 -26.34
CA TYR A 12 -5.58 -26.90 -27.75
C TYR A 12 -4.09 -26.75 -27.98
N VAL A 13 -3.40 -25.94 -27.16
CA VAL A 13 -1.97 -25.64 -27.25
C VAL A 13 -1.34 -25.75 -25.86
N SER A 14 -0.51 -26.76 -25.65
CA SER A 14 0.11 -27.08 -24.36
C SER A 14 0.92 -25.92 -23.75
N GLY A 15 1.44 -25.02 -24.56
CA GLY A 15 2.19 -23.83 -24.11
C GLY A 15 1.38 -22.91 -23.19
N PHE A 16 0.06 -22.86 -23.33
CA PHE A 16 -0.79 -22.06 -22.44
C PHE A 16 -0.91 -22.64 -21.02
N GLY A 17 -0.50 -23.89 -20.80
CA GLY A 17 -0.42 -24.48 -19.45
C GLY A 17 0.49 -23.74 -18.48
N VAL A 18 1.45 -22.93 -18.97
CA VAL A 18 2.33 -22.11 -18.12
C VAL A 18 1.56 -21.12 -17.26
N PHE A 19 0.39 -20.65 -17.67
CA PHE A 19 -0.45 -19.73 -16.92
C PHE A 19 -1.15 -20.35 -15.70
N HIS A 20 -1.10 -21.67 -15.54
CA HIS A 20 -1.53 -22.32 -14.28
C HIS A 20 -0.55 -22.07 -13.13
N TYR A 21 0.72 -21.79 -13.45
CA TYR A 21 1.71 -21.50 -12.41
C TYR A 21 1.52 -20.10 -11.85
N LEU A 22 1.25 -20.02 -10.55
CA LEU A 22 1.04 -18.77 -9.83
C LEU A 22 2.23 -17.82 -9.94
N THR A 23 3.47 -18.34 -9.86
CA THR A 23 4.70 -17.57 -10.01
C THR A 23 4.81 -16.92 -11.38
N PHE A 24 4.44 -17.64 -12.45
CA PHE A 24 4.43 -17.10 -13.80
C PHE A 24 3.39 -15.99 -13.94
N ARG A 25 2.17 -16.19 -13.46
CA ARG A 25 1.11 -15.15 -13.47
C ARG A 25 1.51 -13.91 -12.66
N THR A 26 2.19 -14.09 -11.53
CA THR A 26 2.71 -12.97 -10.75
C THR A 26 3.73 -12.17 -11.54
N MET A 27 4.69 -12.81 -12.22
CA MET A 27 5.67 -12.11 -13.06
C MET A 27 5.02 -11.37 -14.23
N VAL A 28 4.07 -12.01 -14.91
CA VAL A 28 3.32 -11.39 -16.02
C VAL A 28 2.46 -10.23 -15.49
N SER A 29 1.90 -10.33 -14.29
CA SER A 29 1.18 -9.24 -13.63
C SER A 29 2.08 -8.03 -13.40
N VAL A 30 3.31 -8.21 -12.87
CA VAL A 30 4.29 -7.13 -12.72
C VAL A 30 4.57 -6.46 -14.06
N MET A 31 4.89 -7.27 -15.09
CA MET A 31 5.25 -6.75 -16.42
C MET A 31 4.09 -6.01 -17.08
N THR A 32 2.87 -6.56 -16.99
CA THR A 32 1.66 -5.94 -17.55
C THR A 32 1.39 -4.60 -16.87
N ALA A 33 1.43 -4.55 -15.54
CA ALA A 33 1.19 -3.34 -14.79
C ALA A 33 2.24 -2.27 -15.05
N LEU A 34 3.52 -2.67 -15.12
CA LEU A 34 4.63 -1.75 -15.45
C LEU A 34 4.46 -1.18 -16.86
N ALA A 35 4.22 -2.04 -17.86
CA ALA A 35 4.02 -1.62 -19.24
C ALA A 35 2.81 -0.69 -19.38
N MET A 36 1.68 -1.03 -18.74
CA MET A 36 0.49 -0.17 -18.74
C MET A 36 0.77 1.20 -18.12
N SER A 37 1.45 1.24 -16.96
CA SER A 37 1.79 2.51 -16.33
C SER A 37 2.68 3.39 -17.20
N LEU A 38 3.70 2.82 -17.83
CA LEU A 38 4.60 3.56 -18.72
C LEU A 38 3.92 4.05 -20.01
N LEU A 39 3.03 3.25 -20.59
CA LEU A 39 2.31 3.60 -21.82
C LEU A 39 1.19 4.62 -21.58
N ILE A 40 0.42 4.45 -20.50
CA ILE A 40 -0.75 5.29 -20.21
C ILE A 40 -0.33 6.54 -19.41
N GLY A 41 0.76 6.45 -18.64
CA GLY A 41 1.23 7.52 -17.76
C GLY A 41 1.33 8.89 -18.41
N PRO A 42 2.05 9.05 -19.56
CA PRO A 42 2.17 10.35 -20.22
C PRO A 42 0.82 10.96 -20.62
N TYR A 43 -0.13 10.11 -21.06
CA TYR A 43 -1.47 10.57 -21.41
C TYR A 43 -2.25 11.06 -20.17
N VAL A 44 -2.22 10.30 -19.08
CA VAL A 44 -2.90 10.68 -17.82
C VAL A 44 -2.28 11.97 -17.26
N ILE A 45 -0.95 12.06 -17.20
CA ILE A 45 -0.24 13.25 -16.71
C ILE A 45 -0.59 14.47 -17.56
N GLY A 46 -0.59 14.32 -18.89
CA GLY A 46 -1.00 15.37 -19.81
C GLY A 46 -2.44 15.86 -19.57
N LYS A 47 -3.38 14.94 -19.31
CA LYS A 47 -4.76 15.30 -18.95
C LYS A 47 -4.84 16.02 -17.61
N LEU A 48 -4.16 15.53 -16.57
CA LEU A 48 -4.13 16.18 -15.25
C LEU A 48 -3.55 17.60 -15.35
N SER A 49 -2.50 17.81 -16.15
CA SER A 49 -1.91 19.12 -16.40
C SER A 49 -2.87 20.06 -17.13
N LEU A 50 -3.57 19.58 -18.16
CA LEU A 50 -4.54 20.37 -18.95
C LEU A 50 -5.71 20.88 -18.08
N TYR A 51 -6.18 20.06 -17.14
CA TYR A 51 -7.26 20.45 -16.22
C TYR A 51 -6.77 21.33 -15.07
N GLN A 52 -5.49 21.76 -15.08
CA GLN A 52 -4.86 22.55 -14.02
C GLN A 52 -5.04 21.92 -12.63
N ILE A 53 -4.99 20.59 -12.57
CA ILE A 53 -5.07 19.82 -11.34
C ILE A 53 -3.71 19.89 -10.62
N GLY A 54 -3.25 21.10 -10.35
CA GLY A 54 -2.00 21.37 -9.64
C GLY A 54 -2.22 21.47 -8.14
N GLN A 55 -1.27 20.96 -7.38
CA GLN A 55 -1.33 21.04 -5.92
C GLN A 55 -1.20 22.49 -5.46
N THR A 56 -2.11 22.93 -4.56
CA THR A 56 -1.92 24.15 -3.79
C THR A 56 -0.87 23.89 -2.72
N VAL A 57 0.29 24.54 -2.86
CA VAL A 57 1.37 24.44 -1.85
C VAL A 57 0.89 25.09 -0.55
N ARG A 58 1.14 24.44 0.59
CA ARG A 58 0.80 25.00 1.91
C ARG A 58 1.77 26.12 2.26
N ASP A 59 1.23 27.22 2.77
CA ASP A 59 2.04 28.38 3.20
C ASP A 59 2.97 28.05 4.38
N ASP A 60 2.64 27.00 5.16
CA ASP A 60 3.39 26.56 6.35
C ASP A 60 4.50 25.55 6.03
N GLY A 61 4.70 25.18 4.74
CA GLY A 61 5.68 24.16 4.29
C GLY A 61 7.09 24.73 4.13
N PRO A 62 8.11 23.85 3.90
CA PRO A 62 9.45 24.29 3.53
C PRO A 62 9.45 25.15 2.26
N GLU A 63 10.27 26.20 2.21
CA GLU A 63 10.36 27.12 1.06
C GLU A 63 10.72 26.39 -0.26
N SER A 64 11.46 25.26 -0.17
CA SER A 64 11.81 24.43 -1.32
C SER A 64 10.59 23.90 -2.07
N HIS A 65 9.42 23.78 -1.42
CA HIS A 65 8.19 23.26 -2.02
C HIS A 65 7.48 24.30 -2.92
N PHE A 66 7.79 25.58 -2.82
CA PHE A 66 7.20 26.59 -3.72
C PHE A 66 7.60 26.37 -5.20
N SER A 67 8.77 25.81 -5.46
CA SER A 67 9.21 25.47 -6.83
C SER A 67 8.38 24.33 -7.47
N LYS A 68 7.62 23.57 -6.66
CA LYS A 68 6.76 22.47 -7.10
C LYS A 68 5.31 22.91 -7.41
N ALA A 69 5.02 24.21 -7.22
CA ALA A 69 3.71 24.77 -7.55
C ALA A 69 3.37 24.51 -9.02
N GLY A 70 2.18 23.94 -9.28
CA GLY A 70 1.75 23.61 -10.64
C GLY A 70 2.04 22.18 -11.08
N THR A 71 2.82 21.39 -10.34
CA THR A 71 2.95 19.94 -10.62
C THR A 71 1.58 19.28 -10.42
N PRO A 72 1.08 18.50 -11.42
CA PRO A 72 -0.21 17.84 -11.32
C PRO A 72 -0.24 16.84 -10.16
N THR A 73 -1.38 16.77 -9.47
CA THR A 73 -1.66 15.80 -8.41
C THR A 73 -2.71 14.79 -8.86
N MET A 74 -3.11 13.85 -7.96
CA MET A 74 -4.04 12.74 -8.25
C MET A 74 -3.47 11.68 -9.19
N GLY A 75 -2.15 11.60 -9.35
CA GLY A 75 -1.50 10.54 -10.12
C GLY A 75 -1.77 9.13 -9.59
N GLY A 76 -2.20 9.01 -8.33
CA GLY A 76 -2.68 7.75 -7.74
C GLY A 76 -3.82 7.09 -8.51
N ALA A 77 -4.61 7.86 -9.27
CA ALA A 77 -5.64 7.30 -10.14
C ALA A 77 -5.05 6.37 -11.22
N LEU A 78 -3.89 6.71 -11.78
CA LEU A 78 -3.16 5.83 -12.70
C LEU A 78 -2.80 4.52 -12.03
N ILE A 79 -2.24 4.57 -10.81
CA ILE A 79 -1.86 3.38 -10.04
C ILE A 79 -3.07 2.48 -9.83
N LEU A 80 -4.19 3.04 -9.37
CA LEU A 80 -5.41 2.27 -9.09
C LEU A 80 -5.99 1.59 -10.33
N ILE A 81 -6.09 2.33 -11.44
CA ILE A 81 -6.60 1.77 -12.71
C ILE A 81 -5.71 0.61 -13.16
N VAL A 82 -4.39 0.78 -13.09
CA VAL A 82 -3.45 -0.26 -13.52
C VAL A 82 -3.53 -1.48 -12.61
N ILE A 83 -3.57 -1.31 -11.28
CA ILE A 83 -3.72 -2.43 -10.33
C ILE A 83 -5.03 -3.17 -10.59
N LEU A 84 -6.14 -2.42 -10.72
CA LEU A 84 -7.47 -3.00 -10.93
C LEU A 84 -7.50 -3.83 -12.23
N VAL A 85 -7.12 -3.22 -13.36
CA VAL A 85 -7.16 -3.88 -14.66
C VAL A 85 -6.23 -5.09 -14.69
N THR A 86 -5.01 -4.95 -14.20
CA THR A 86 -4.03 -6.05 -14.20
C THR A 86 -4.48 -7.22 -13.34
N THR A 87 -5.02 -6.94 -12.15
CA THR A 87 -5.52 -7.99 -11.26
C THR A 87 -6.74 -8.69 -11.86
N LEU A 88 -7.67 -7.96 -12.48
CA LEU A 88 -8.82 -8.55 -13.18
C LEU A 88 -8.39 -9.40 -14.39
N LEU A 89 -7.30 -9.06 -15.06
CA LEU A 89 -6.77 -9.85 -16.17
C LEU A 89 -6.14 -11.15 -15.71
N TRP A 90 -5.27 -11.12 -14.71
CA TRP A 90 -4.39 -12.25 -14.35
C TRP A 90 -4.78 -12.96 -13.06
N GLY A 91 -5.57 -12.34 -12.17
CA GLY A 91 -6.04 -12.95 -10.94
C GLY A 91 -7.14 -13.97 -11.15
N ASP A 92 -7.23 -14.91 -10.21
CA ASP A 92 -8.37 -15.80 -10.11
C ASP A 92 -9.57 -15.06 -9.50
N LEU A 93 -10.56 -14.80 -10.34
CA LEU A 93 -11.77 -14.07 -9.93
C LEU A 93 -12.75 -14.95 -9.12
N GLY A 94 -12.49 -16.24 -8.97
CA GLY A 94 -13.21 -17.13 -8.06
C GLY A 94 -12.76 -16.98 -6.60
N ASN A 95 -11.58 -16.39 -6.38
CA ASN A 95 -10.98 -16.26 -5.07
C ASN A 95 -11.55 -15.07 -4.26
N LYS A 96 -12.06 -15.33 -3.04
CA LYS A 96 -12.65 -14.33 -2.15
C LYS A 96 -11.66 -13.22 -1.76
N TYR A 97 -10.39 -13.55 -1.55
CA TYR A 97 -9.36 -12.62 -1.10
C TYR A 97 -8.98 -11.59 -2.18
N VAL A 98 -8.98 -12.01 -3.45
CA VAL A 98 -8.76 -11.09 -4.59
C VAL A 98 -9.81 -9.97 -4.60
N TRP A 99 -11.09 -10.32 -4.38
CA TRP A 99 -12.15 -9.32 -4.31
C TRP A 99 -12.04 -8.42 -3.08
N VAL A 100 -11.68 -8.97 -1.93
CA VAL A 100 -11.50 -8.18 -0.70
C VAL A 100 -10.39 -7.13 -0.90
N VAL A 101 -9.21 -7.53 -1.41
CA VAL A 101 -8.12 -6.57 -1.63
C VAL A 101 -8.46 -5.53 -2.68
N LEU A 102 -9.12 -5.91 -3.78
CA LEU A 102 -9.55 -4.98 -4.82
C LEU A 102 -10.58 -3.97 -4.30
N LEU A 103 -11.63 -4.45 -3.62
CA LEU A 103 -12.70 -3.59 -3.11
C LEU A 103 -12.19 -2.62 -2.05
N VAL A 104 -11.35 -3.08 -1.11
CA VAL A 104 -10.73 -2.22 -0.10
C VAL A 104 -9.84 -1.17 -0.77
N THR A 105 -8.98 -1.58 -1.69
CA THR A 105 -8.06 -0.66 -2.40
C THR A 105 -8.82 0.41 -3.16
N VAL A 106 -9.84 0.02 -3.93
CA VAL A 106 -10.67 0.95 -4.70
C VAL A 106 -11.49 1.87 -3.78
N ALA A 107 -12.10 1.33 -2.72
CA ALA A 107 -12.91 2.13 -1.80
C ALA A 107 -12.08 3.21 -1.07
N PHE A 108 -10.88 2.86 -0.59
CA PHE A 108 -9.96 3.85 -0.01
C PHE A 108 -9.46 4.85 -1.05
N GLY A 109 -9.24 4.39 -2.29
CA GLY A 109 -8.93 5.27 -3.42
C GLY A 109 -10.05 6.28 -3.72
N VAL A 110 -11.30 5.86 -3.66
CA VAL A 110 -12.46 6.75 -3.82
C VAL A 110 -12.52 7.79 -2.70
N VAL A 111 -12.27 7.39 -1.45
CA VAL A 111 -12.17 8.35 -0.32
C VAL A 111 -11.08 9.37 -0.57
N GLY A 112 -9.90 8.94 -1.03
CA GLY A 112 -8.80 9.82 -1.39
C GLY A 112 -9.13 10.73 -2.58
N TRP A 113 -9.80 10.18 -3.60
CA TRP A 113 -10.24 10.96 -4.76
C TRP A 113 -11.22 12.08 -4.38
N ILE A 114 -12.18 11.81 -3.49
CA ILE A 114 -13.10 12.83 -2.99
C ILE A 114 -12.32 13.91 -2.21
N ASP A 115 -11.36 13.52 -1.38
CA ASP A 115 -10.52 14.46 -0.62
C ASP A 115 -9.72 15.39 -1.55
N ASP A 116 -9.01 14.82 -2.53
CA ASP A 116 -8.22 15.57 -3.50
C ASP A 116 -9.11 16.44 -4.40
N TYR A 117 -10.24 15.94 -4.86
CA TYR A 117 -11.21 16.70 -5.66
C TYR A 117 -11.75 17.93 -4.90
N LEU A 118 -12.05 17.78 -3.62
CA LEU A 118 -12.50 18.90 -2.79
C LEU A 118 -11.41 19.95 -2.59
N LYS A 119 -10.15 19.53 -2.39
CA LYS A 119 -9.00 20.45 -2.31
C LYS A 119 -8.86 21.31 -3.58
N LEU A 120 -9.02 20.65 -4.75
CA LEU A 120 -8.92 21.31 -6.04
C LEU A 120 -10.09 22.25 -6.32
N SER A 121 -11.33 21.77 -6.13
CA SER A 121 -12.54 22.53 -6.41
C SER A 121 -12.69 23.77 -5.52
N GLN A 122 -12.27 23.66 -4.26
CA GLN A 122 -12.31 24.75 -3.29
C GLN A 122 -11.04 25.61 -3.26
N ARG A 123 -10.01 25.27 -4.05
CA ARG A 123 -8.69 25.89 -4.03
C ARG A 123 -8.14 26.06 -2.59
N SER A 124 -8.35 25.04 -1.78
CA SER A 124 -8.04 25.06 -0.35
C SER A 124 -7.33 23.75 0.04
N SER A 125 -6.36 23.84 0.95
CA SER A 125 -5.67 22.66 1.48
C SER A 125 -6.53 21.82 2.45
N ARG A 126 -7.77 22.23 2.76
CA ARG A 126 -8.60 21.59 3.80
C ARG A 126 -9.21 20.24 3.39
N GLY A 127 -9.52 20.02 2.11
CA GLY A 127 -10.08 18.76 1.60
C GLY A 127 -11.34 18.29 2.34
N LEU A 128 -11.49 16.96 2.44
CA LEU A 128 -12.58 16.33 3.17
C LEU A 128 -12.39 16.51 4.69
N ILE A 129 -13.44 16.91 5.40
CA ILE A 129 -13.41 17.07 6.85
C ILE A 129 -12.99 15.73 7.50
N ALA A 130 -12.00 15.76 8.41
CA ALA A 130 -11.38 14.57 9.00
C ALA A 130 -12.39 13.54 9.53
N ARG A 131 -13.48 13.98 10.17
CA ARG A 131 -14.52 13.07 10.69
C ARG A 131 -15.17 12.22 9.59
N TRP A 132 -15.42 12.78 8.41
CA TRP A 132 -16.01 12.06 7.29
C TRP A 132 -14.99 11.16 6.59
N LYS A 133 -13.73 11.61 6.48
CA LYS A 133 -12.63 10.77 5.98
C LYS A 133 -12.48 9.52 6.83
N TYR A 134 -12.38 9.67 8.16
CA TYR A 134 -12.30 8.53 9.09
C TYR A 134 -13.57 7.69 9.12
N PHE A 135 -14.74 8.27 8.98
CA PHE A 135 -16.02 7.52 8.94
C PHE A 135 -16.03 6.54 7.76
N TRP A 136 -15.72 7.00 6.54
CA TRP A 136 -15.72 6.15 5.37
C TRP A 136 -14.60 5.10 5.41
N GLN A 137 -13.41 5.47 5.82
CA GLN A 137 -12.31 4.52 6.05
C GLN A 137 -12.69 3.46 7.08
N SER A 138 -13.33 3.85 8.18
CA SER A 138 -13.78 2.93 9.23
C SER A 138 -14.87 1.98 8.74
N LEU A 139 -15.82 2.49 7.96
CA LEU A 139 -16.89 1.68 7.38
C LEU A 139 -16.31 0.58 6.48
N VAL A 140 -15.40 0.94 5.60
CA VAL A 140 -14.74 -0.03 4.68
C VAL A 140 -13.83 -0.97 5.45
N GLY A 141 -12.99 -0.46 6.36
CA GLY A 141 -12.05 -1.28 7.14
C GLY A 141 -12.76 -2.29 8.05
N LEU A 142 -13.81 -1.86 8.76
CA LEU A 142 -14.61 -2.76 9.59
C LEU A 142 -15.42 -3.74 8.74
N GLY A 143 -15.95 -3.30 7.60
CA GLY A 143 -16.67 -4.17 6.66
C GLY A 143 -15.76 -5.29 6.14
N ALA A 144 -14.53 -4.97 5.74
CA ALA A 144 -13.54 -5.95 5.32
C ALA A 144 -13.14 -6.90 6.46
N ALA A 145 -12.87 -6.35 7.65
CA ALA A 145 -12.56 -7.15 8.84
C ALA A 145 -13.70 -8.12 9.20
N ALA A 146 -14.94 -7.64 9.18
CA ALA A 146 -16.11 -8.47 9.44
C ALA A 146 -16.29 -9.57 8.39
N PHE A 147 -16.14 -9.22 7.09
CA PHE A 147 -16.22 -10.22 6.03
C PHE A 147 -15.18 -11.32 6.22
N LEU A 148 -13.91 -10.96 6.46
CA LEU A 148 -12.84 -11.94 6.68
C LEU A 148 -13.08 -12.79 7.95
N TYR A 149 -13.59 -12.19 9.02
CA TYR A 149 -13.91 -12.91 10.26
C TYR A 149 -15.02 -13.94 10.06
N TYR A 150 -16.12 -13.56 9.41
CA TYR A 150 -17.26 -14.46 9.22
C TYR A 150 -17.06 -15.50 8.09
N THR A 151 -16.11 -15.28 7.19
CA THR A 151 -15.77 -16.23 6.11
C THR A 151 -14.50 -17.01 6.40
N ALA A 152 -13.95 -16.90 7.60
CA ALA A 152 -12.81 -17.70 8.06
C ALA A 152 -13.23 -19.17 8.15
N GLU A 153 -12.44 -20.05 7.54
CA GLU A 153 -12.70 -21.50 7.49
C GLU A 153 -11.83 -22.27 8.49
N ALA A 154 -10.70 -21.67 8.88
CA ALA A 154 -9.76 -22.27 9.82
C ALA A 154 -9.43 -21.31 10.98
N PRO A 155 -9.19 -21.82 12.20
CA PRO A 155 -8.85 -21.00 13.36
C PRO A 155 -7.67 -20.05 13.11
N GLN A 156 -6.68 -20.51 12.35
CA GLN A 156 -5.46 -19.77 12.03
C GLN A 156 -5.74 -18.44 11.29
N GLU A 157 -6.88 -18.37 10.59
CA GLU A 157 -7.29 -17.15 9.87
C GLU A 157 -7.71 -16.00 10.77
N THR A 158 -7.90 -16.24 12.08
CA THR A 158 -8.30 -15.23 13.06
C THR A 158 -7.35 -15.12 14.26
N GLU A 159 -6.19 -15.77 14.21
CA GLU A 159 -5.15 -15.68 15.21
C GLU A 159 -4.14 -14.58 14.90
N LEU A 160 -3.57 -13.95 15.92
CA LEU A 160 -2.45 -13.03 15.77
C LEU A 160 -1.14 -13.80 15.97
N ILE A 161 -0.28 -13.76 14.98
CA ILE A 161 0.99 -14.45 15.00
C ILE A 161 2.08 -13.50 15.49
N VAL A 162 2.83 -13.95 16.51
CA VAL A 162 3.93 -13.17 17.05
C VAL A 162 5.23 -13.63 16.38
N PRO A 163 5.89 -12.75 15.57
CA PRO A 163 7.18 -13.09 14.97
C PRO A 163 8.22 -13.40 16.07
N PHE A 164 9.22 -14.24 15.74
CA PHE A 164 10.26 -14.74 16.63
C PHE A 164 9.83 -15.79 17.66
N PHE A 165 8.53 -15.97 17.93
CA PHE A 165 8.03 -16.95 18.90
C PHE A 165 7.18 -18.00 18.17
N LYS A 166 7.76 -19.18 17.90
CA LYS A 166 7.16 -20.23 17.05
C LYS A 166 5.79 -20.73 17.53
N GLU A 167 5.61 -20.79 18.84
CA GLU A 167 4.42 -21.39 19.46
C GLU A 167 3.38 -20.38 19.92
N VAL A 168 3.64 -19.07 19.69
CA VAL A 168 2.75 -18.01 20.16
C VAL A 168 1.83 -17.57 19.02
N ALA A 169 0.68 -18.21 18.93
CA ALA A 169 -0.47 -17.75 18.17
C ALA A 169 -1.57 -17.36 19.15
N ILE A 170 -2.02 -16.11 19.07
CA ILE A 170 -3.01 -15.57 20.01
C ILE A 170 -4.38 -15.60 19.33
N PRO A 171 -5.32 -16.43 19.81
CA PRO A 171 -6.67 -16.43 19.28
C PRO A 171 -7.36 -15.12 19.64
N LEU A 172 -7.66 -14.28 18.66
CA LEU A 172 -8.22 -12.96 18.89
C LEU A 172 -9.73 -12.98 19.13
N GLY A 173 -10.43 -14.02 18.67
CA GLY A 173 -11.89 -14.03 18.69
C GLY A 173 -12.45 -12.76 18.04
N VAL A 174 -13.44 -12.12 18.68
CA VAL A 174 -14.02 -10.86 18.19
C VAL A 174 -13.01 -9.70 18.18
N GLY A 175 -11.93 -9.77 18.96
CA GLY A 175 -10.83 -8.79 18.94
C GLY A 175 -10.11 -8.70 17.58
N TYR A 176 -10.25 -9.74 16.74
CA TYR A 176 -9.78 -9.71 15.35
C TYR A 176 -10.30 -8.50 14.57
N LEU A 177 -11.57 -8.13 14.75
CA LEU A 177 -12.17 -6.99 14.07
C LEU A 177 -11.41 -5.68 14.38
N ALA A 178 -11.03 -5.50 15.64
CA ALA A 178 -10.28 -4.32 16.05
C ALA A 178 -8.86 -4.33 15.48
N VAL A 179 -8.15 -5.46 15.56
CA VAL A 179 -6.77 -5.58 15.02
C VAL A 179 -6.78 -5.34 13.52
N ALA A 180 -7.64 -6.04 12.77
CA ALA A 180 -7.74 -5.87 11.32
C ALA A 180 -8.09 -4.43 10.92
N TYR A 181 -9.05 -3.81 11.62
CA TYR A 181 -9.40 -2.40 11.43
C TYR A 181 -8.20 -1.48 11.61
N PHE A 182 -7.50 -1.58 12.74
CA PHE A 182 -6.34 -0.72 13.01
C PHE A 182 -5.20 -0.94 12.02
N VAL A 183 -4.99 -2.18 11.57
CA VAL A 183 -3.98 -2.47 10.56
C VAL A 183 -4.36 -1.84 9.21
N ILE A 184 -5.59 -2.02 8.72
CA ILE A 184 -6.02 -1.50 7.42
C ILE A 184 -6.05 0.04 7.43
N VAL A 185 -6.78 0.63 8.38
CA VAL A 185 -6.95 2.09 8.45
C VAL A 185 -5.66 2.78 8.89
N GLY A 186 -4.93 2.18 9.82
CA GLY A 186 -3.65 2.69 10.31
C GLY A 186 -2.59 2.75 9.21
N THR A 187 -2.40 1.65 8.47
CA THR A 187 -1.42 1.61 7.37
C THR A 187 -1.82 2.56 6.24
N SER A 188 -3.12 2.67 5.92
CA SER A 188 -3.61 3.64 4.94
C SER A 188 -3.20 5.07 5.28
N ASN A 189 -3.46 5.51 6.50
CA ASN A 189 -3.11 6.87 6.93
C ASN A 189 -1.60 7.04 7.12
N ALA A 190 -0.87 6.00 7.50
CA ALA A 190 0.59 6.05 7.66
C ALA A 190 1.32 6.24 6.31
N VAL A 191 0.89 5.55 5.26
CA VAL A 191 1.41 5.77 3.90
C VAL A 191 1.06 7.17 3.42
N ASN A 192 -0.16 7.66 3.69
CA ASN A 192 -0.57 9.01 3.32
C ASN A 192 0.26 10.10 4.03
N LEU A 193 0.60 9.92 5.30
CA LEU A 193 1.50 10.84 6.03
C LEU A 193 2.94 10.82 5.48
N THR A 194 3.36 9.71 4.90
CA THR A 194 4.71 9.56 4.34
C THR A 194 4.84 10.17 2.95
N ASP A 195 3.71 10.38 2.24
CA ASP A 195 3.69 10.94 0.87
C ASP A 195 3.89 12.46 0.86
N GLY A 196 5.01 12.92 1.44
CA GLY A 196 5.35 14.34 1.54
C GLY A 196 6.50 14.80 0.64
N LEU A 197 7.28 13.87 0.07
CA LEU A 197 8.40 14.13 -0.83
C LEU A 197 8.32 13.28 -2.09
N ASP A 198 8.93 13.74 -3.18
CA ASP A 198 8.91 13.12 -4.50
C ASP A 198 9.44 11.67 -4.46
N GLY A 199 8.55 10.70 -4.69
CA GLY A 199 8.91 9.28 -4.70
C GLY A 199 9.14 8.65 -3.31
N LEU A 200 9.01 9.42 -2.23
CA LEU A 200 9.31 8.93 -0.88
C LEU A 200 8.41 7.75 -0.48
N ALA A 201 7.10 7.84 -0.67
CA ALA A 201 6.15 6.82 -0.22
C ALA A 201 6.04 5.62 -1.18
N ILE A 202 6.16 5.86 -2.49
CA ILE A 202 5.85 4.83 -3.49
C ILE A 202 6.85 3.66 -3.48
N LEU A 203 8.16 3.92 -3.41
CA LEU A 203 9.14 2.82 -3.42
C LEU A 203 9.11 1.97 -2.15
N PRO A 204 9.02 2.54 -0.93
CA PRO A 204 8.72 1.77 0.29
C PRO A 204 7.45 0.91 0.17
N THR A 205 6.38 1.45 -0.41
CA THR A 205 5.14 0.69 -0.66
C THR A 205 5.38 -0.50 -1.59
N VAL A 206 6.14 -0.31 -2.67
CA VAL A 206 6.53 -1.39 -3.59
C VAL A 206 7.36 -2.46 -2.88
N MET A 207 8.35 -2.06 -2.07
CA MET A 207 9.21 -3.01 -1.34
C MET A 207 8.40 -3.84 -0.32
N VAL A 208 7.52 -3.20 0.45
CA VAL A 208 6.65 -3.89 1.41
C VAL A 208 5.63 -4.76 0.70
N GLY A 209 5.04 -4.27 -0.40
CA GLY A 209 4.13 -5.04 -1.25
C GLY A 209 4.78 -6.27 -1.86
N ALA A 210 6.05 -6.17 -2.29
CA ALA A 210 6.81 -7.31 -2.79
C ALA A 210 7.05 -8.38 -1.71
N ALA A 211 7.40 -7.94 -0.49
CA ALA A 211 7.57 -8.85 0.64
C ALA A 211 6.25 -9.53 1.03
N LEU A 212 5.15 -8.78 1.09
CA LEU A 212 3.83 -9.34 1.37
C LEU A 212 3.36 -10.31 0.27
N GLY A 213 3.67 -10.03 -1.00
CA GLY A 213 3.40 -10.94 -2.12
C GLY A 213 4.17 -12.26 -1.99
N LEU A 214 5.44 -12.19 -1.57
CA LEU A 214 6.23 -13.39 -1.25
C LEU A 214 5.62 -14.15 -0.06
N ILE A 215 5.25 -13.45 1.01
CA ILE A 215 4.60 -14.06 2.18
C ILE A 215 3.28 -14.72 1.77
N ALA A 216 2.46 -14.06 0.96
CA ALA A 216 1.21 -14.62 0.45
C ALA A 216 1.43 -15.92 -0.31
N TYR A 217 2.43 -15.96 -1.19
CA TYR A 217 2.83 -17.17 -1.90
C TYR A 217 3.23 -18.31 -0.95
N LEU A 218 4.05 -18.02 0.07
CA LEU A 218 4.54 -19.00 1.03
C LEU A 218 3.43 -19.53 1.95
N VAL A 219 2.55 -18.65 2.44
CA VAL A 219 1.42 -18.97 3.30
C VAL A 219 0.35 -19.78 2.54
N GLY A 220 0.16 -19.49 1.25
CA GLY A 220 -0.77 -20.21 0.38
C GLY A 220 -0.26 -21.56 -0.14
N HIS A 221 0.97 -21.97 0.17
CA HIS A 221 1.57 -23.21 -0.30
C HIS A 221 1.82 -24.18 0.86
N THR A 222 1.22 -25.36 0.81
CA THR A 222 1.25 -26.35 1.91
C THR A 222 2.66 -26.78 2.31
N GLU A 223 3.56 -27.03 1.35
CA GLU A 223 4.93 -27.47 1.64
C GLU A 223 5.77 -26.34 2.24
N PHE A 224 5.68 -25.12 1.68
CA PHE A 224 6.45 -23.99 2.18
C PHE A 224 5.96 -23.52 3.54
N SER A 225 4.65 -23.48 3.77
CA SER A 225 4.09 -23.11 5.06
C SER A 225 4.52 -24.12 6.14
N SER A 226 4.46 -25.43 5.84
CA SER A 226 4.93 -26.48 6.73
C SER A 226 6.45 -26.38 7.00
N TYR A 227 7.28 -26.18 5.97
CA TYR A 227 8.73 -26.04 6.11
C TYR A 227 9.13 -24.82 6.96
N LEU A 228 8.45 -23.71 6.75
CA LEU A 228 8.69 -22.45 7.49
C LEU A 228 7.99 -22.44 8.85
N GLN A 229 7.10 -23.38 9.12
CA GLN A 229 6.25 -23.43 10.32
C GLN A 229 5.39 -22.16 10.48
N ILE A 230 4.90 -21.62 9.37
CA ILE A 230 3.94 -20.51 9.31
C ILE A 230 2.53 -21.09 9.04
N PRO A 231 1.45 -20.35 9.35
CA PRO A 231 0.10 -20.86 9.09
C PRO A 231 -0.13 -21.04 7.59
N TYR A 232 -0.76 -22.17 7.26
CA TYR A 232 -1.30 -22.37 5.93
C TYR A 232 -2.66 -21.69 5.83
N ILE A 233 -2.84 -20.83 4.83
CA ILE A 233 -4.12 -20.17 4.53
C ILE A 233 -4.46 -20.50 3.08
N ALA A 234 -5.48 -21.32 2.91
CA ALA A 234 -5.93 -21.73 1.59
C ALA A 234 -6.23 -20.49 0.73
N ASP A 235 -5.90 -20.56 -0.55
CA ASP A 235 -6.15 -19.50 -1.54
C ASP A 235 -5.44 -18.16 -1.33
N ALA A 236 -4.77 -17.92 -0.19
CA ALA A 236 -4.03 -16.67 0.05
C ALA A 236 -2.87 -16.45 -0.95
N GLY A 237 -2.33 -17.54 -1.52
CA GLY A 237 -1.27 -17.45 -2.53
C GLY A 237 -1.62 -16.59 -3.74
N GLU A 238 -2.89 -16.52 -4.11
CA GLU A 238 -3.38 -15.73 -5.25
C GLU A 238 -3.12 -14.23 -5.08
N LEU A 239 -2.99 -13.75 -3.83
CA LEU A 239 -2.62 -12.35 -3.55
C LEU A 239 -1.23 -11.98 -4.09
N ALA A 240 -0.37 -12.94 -4.41
CA ALA A 240 0.91 -12.67 -5.08
C ALA A 240 0.69 -11.99 -6.44
N VAL A 241 -0.38 -12.33 -7.18
CA VAL A 241 -0.72 -11.69 -8.46
C VAL A 241 -1.15 -10.25 -8.26
N PHE A 242 -1.97 -9.97 -7.23
CA PHE A 242 -2.34 -8.60 -6.84
C PHE A 242 -1.11 -7.78 -6.41
N CYS A 243 -0.25 -8.35 -5.57
CA CYS A 243 1.00 -7.70 -5.17
C CYS A 243 1.92 -7.46 -6.38
N GLY A 244 1.94 -8.38 -7.35
CA GLY A 244 2.62 -8.19 -8.63
C GLY A 244 2.09 -6.99 -9.40
N ALA A 245 0.77 -6.83 -9.48
CA ALA A 245 0.15 -5.64 -10.08
C ALA A 245 0.53 -4.35 -9.34
N LEU A 246 0.54 -4.38 -8.00
CA LEU A 246 0.96 -3.25 -7.17
C LEU A 246 2.42 -2.88 -7.42
N ILE A 247 3.32 -3.86 -7.48
CA ILE A 247 4.76 -3.66 -7.77
C ILE A 247 4.92 -2.99 -9.14
N GLY A 248 4.31 -3.56 -10.17
CA GLY A 248 4.43 -3.05 -11.54
C GLY A 248 3.86 -1.64 -11.69
N ALA A 249 2.67 -1.39 -11.12
CA ALA A 249 2.02 -0.09 -11.12
C ALA A 249 2.84 0.95 -10.33
N GLY A 250 3.34 0.57 -9.16
CA GLY A 250 4.15 1.44 -8.31
C GLY A 250 5.49 1.82 -8.95
N LEU A 251 6.20 0.86 -9.54
CA LEU A 251 7.46 1.12 -10.26
C LEU A 251 7.22 1.99 -11.50
N GLY A 252 6.15 1.71 -12.25
CA GLY A 252 5.79 2.53 -13.41
C GLY A 252 5.36 3.95 -13.03
N PHE A 253 4.69 4.13 -11.89
CA PHE A 253 4.38 5.45 -11.36
C PHE A 253 5.64 6.17 -10.86
N LEU A 254 6.56 5.47 -10.17
CA LEU A 254 7.83 6.02 -9.71
C LEU A 254 8.65 6.63 -10.84
N TRP A 255 8.57 6.08 -12.06
CA TRP A 255 9.25 6.63 -13.23
C TRP A 255 8.92 8.11 -13.46
N PHE A 256 7.69 8.52 -13.15
CA PHE A 256 7.22 9.90 -13.29
C PHE A 256 7.24 10.69 -11.98
N ASN A 257 7.24 10.00 -10.83
CA ASN A 257 7.18 10.62 -9.50
C ASN A 257 8.54 10.77 -8.83
N THR A 258 9.64 10.24 -9.43
CA THR A 258 11.00 10.45 -8.93
C THR A 258 11.38 11.94 -8.98
N TYR A 259 12.25 12.36 -8.05
CA TYR A 259 12.69 13.76 -7.96
C TYR A 259 13.47 14.22 -9.20
N PRO A 260 13.14 15.39 -9.82
CA PRO A 260 11.96 16.21 -9.57
C PRO A 260 10.69 15.61 -10.18
N ALA A 261 9.61 15.50 -9.41
CA ALA A 261 8.41 14.79 -9.81
C ALA A 261 7.64 15.52 -10.94
N GLN A 262 7.19 14.74 -11.94
CA GLN A 262 6.30 15.20 -13.00
C GLN A 262 4.81 15.11 -12.59
N VAL A 263 4.50 14.32 -11.54
CA VAL A 263 3.15 14.11 -11.02
C VAL A 263 3.23 13.67 -9.57
N PHE A 264 2.32 14.17 -8.73
CA PHE A 264 2.16 13.72 -7.34
C PHE A 264 1.11 12.63 -7.22
N MET A 265 1.30 11.73 -6.26
CA MET A 265 0.41 10.60 -6.03
C MET A 265 -0.96 11.07 -5.52
N GLY A 266 -0.96 11.96 -4.53
CA GLY A 266 -2.16 12.45 -3.86
C GLY A 266 -2.79 11.43 -2.92
N ASP A 267 -3.85 11.87 -2.22
CA ASP A 267 -4.58 11.03 -1.27
C ASP A 267 -5.23 9.82 -1.97
N VAL A 268 -5.57 9.94 -3.26
CA VAL A 268 -6.09 8.83 -4.09
C VAL A 268 -5.19 7.61 -4.02
N GLY A 269 -3.89 7.80 -4.29
CA GLY A 269 -2.93 6.70 -4.33
C GLY A 269 -2.46 6.30 -2.93
N ALA A 270 -2.12 7.27 -2.11
CA ALA A 270 -1.52 7.03 -0.81
C ALA A 270 -2.45 6.25 0.14
N LEU A 271 -3.73 6.64 0.23
CA LEU A 271 -4.72 5.94 1.06
C LEU A 271 -5.00 4.53 0.54
N ALA A 272 -5.14 4.39 -0.78
CA ALA A 272 -5.43 3.11 -1.41
C ALA A 272 -4.29 2.10 -1.24
N LEU A 273 -3.06 2.52 -1.52
CA LEU A 273 -1.89 1.66 -1.40
C LEU A 273 -1.62 1.24 0.04
N GLY A 274 -1.76 2.17 0.99
CA GLY A 274 -1.62 1.82 2.41
C GLY A 274 -2.70 0.84 2.88
N ALA A 275 -3.97 1.02 2.46
CA ALA A 275 -5.04 0.07 2.76
C ALA A 275 -4.81 -1.30 2.10
N ALA A 276 -4.29 -1.32 0.86
CA ALA A 276 -3.90 -2.54 0.16
C ALA A 276 -2.84 -3.34 0.95
N LEU A 277 -1.77 -2.69 1.41
CA LEU A 277 -0.76 -3.34 2.25
C LEU A 277 -1.37 -3.88 3.54
N GLY A 278 -2.21 -3.07 4.20
CA GLY A 278 -2.87 -3.45 5.45
C GLY A 278 -3.77 -4.68 5.29
N VAL A 279 -4.63 -4.70 4.26
CA VAL A 279 -5.57 -5.80 4.06
C VAL A 279 -4.85 -7.08 3.61
N VAL A 280 -3.80 -7.00 2.78
CA VAL A 280 -2.98 -8.16 2.43
C VAL A 280 -2.33 -8.75 3.69
N ALA A 281 -1.72 -7.92 4.55
CA ALA A 281 -1.10 -8.38 5.79
C ALA A 281 -2.09 -9.05 6.75
N VAL A 282 -3.32 -8.52 6.83
CA VAL A 282 -4.42 -9.13 7.62
C VAL A 282 -4.80 -10.49 7.07
N ILE A 283 -4.92 -10.66 5.75
CA ILE A 283 -5.27 -11.95 5.14
C ILE A 283 -4.15 -12.98 5.36
N VAL A 284 -2.88 -12.58 5.16
CA VAL A 284 -1.74 -13.50 5.34
C VAL A 284 -1.30 -13.68 6.81
N ARG A 285 -1.98 -13.05 7.76
CA ARG A 285 -1.73 -13.11 9.22
C ARG A 285 -0.32 -12.61 9.62
N HIS A 286 0.19 -11.62 8.93
CA HIS A 286 1.52 -11.05 9.17
C HIS A 286 1.46 -9.56 9.55
N GLU A 287 0.51 -9.18 10.41
CA GLU A 287 0.26 -7.80 10.82
C GLU A 287 1.45 -7.20 11.58
N ILE A 288 2.04 -7.96 12.51
CA ILE A 288 3.24 -7.51 13.25
C ILE A 288 4.45 -7.45 12.33
N VAL A 289 4.55 -8.36 11.38
CA VAL A 289 5.62 -8.32 10.36
C VAL A 289 5.45 -7.09 9.46
N LEU A 290 4.21 -6.75 9.07
CA LEU A 290 3.94 -5.49 8.37
C LEU A 290 4.39 -4.28 9.18
N PHE A 291 4.15 -4.25 10.50
CA PHE A 291 4.60 -3.17 11.37
C PHE A 291 6.13 -3.02 11.35
N ILE A 292 6.88 -4.13 11.26
CA ILE A 292 8.35 -4.13 11.13
C ILE A 292 8.74 -3.65 9.73
N MET A 293 8.24 -4.28 8.66
CA MET A 293 8.59 -3.95 7.28
C MET A 293 8.20 -2.51 6.91
N GLY A 294 7.02 -2.09 7.38
CA GLY A 294 6.49 -0.74 7.23
C GLY A 294 6.99 0.25 8.27
N GLY A 295 8.08 -0.05 8.99
CA GLY A 295 8.58 0.77 10.09
C GLY A 295 8.91 2.22 9.71
N LEU A 296 9.18 2.50 8.44
CA LEU A 296 9.25 3.88 7.95
C LEU A 296 7.91 4.60 8.10
N PHE A 297 6.81 4.01 7.65
CA PHE A 297 5.46 4.57 7.77
C PHE A 297 5.07 4.75 9.23
N VAL A 298 5.47 3.77 10.08
CA VAL A 298 5.29 3.85 11.53
C VAL A 298 6.05 5.03 12.11
N LEU A 299 7.33 5.19 11.75
CA LEU A 299 8.19 6.29 12.22
C LEU A 299 7.60 7.67 11.86
N GLU A 300 7.13 7.83 10.62
CA GLU A 300 6.48 9.05 10.16
C GLU A 300 5.23 9.34 10.99
N THR A 301 4.36 8.35 11.16
CA THR A 301 3.12 8.49 11.95
C THR A 301 3.40 8.80 13.41
N VAL A 302 4.32 8.06 14.05
CA VAL A 302 4.70 8.26 15.46
C VAL A 302 5.29 9.66 15.65
N SER A 303 6.10 10.15 14.70
CA SER A 303 6.65 11.50 14.77
C SER A 303 5.56 12.59 14.84
N VAL A 304 4.47 12.40 14.07
CA VAL A 304 3.31 13.32 14.11
C VAL A 304 2.58 13.21 15.45
N ILE A 305 2.32 11.98 15.91
CA ILE A 305 1.63 11.76 17.20
C ILE A 305 2.40 12.41 18.34
N LEU A 306 3.71 12.15 18.43
CA LEU A 306 4.58 12.72 19.46
C LEU A 306 4.65 14.24 19.39
N GLN A 307 4.76 14.81 18.18
CA GLN A 307 4.78 16.25 17.97
C GLN A 307 3.49 16.92 18.46
N VAL A 308 2.33 16.37 18.07
CA VAL A 308 1.02 16.91 18.46
C VAL A 308 0.79 16.75 19.97
N ALA A 309 1.12 15.60 20.53
CA ALA A 309 0.99 15.33 21.97
C ALA A 309 1.85 16.31 22.77
N SER A 310 3.15 16.44 22.45
CA SER A 310 4.05 17.38 23.12
C SER A 310 3.57 18.81 23.04
N TYR A 311 3.17 19.25 21.84
CA TYR A 311 2.71 20.63 21.64
C TYR A 311 1.44 20.93 22.45
N ARG A 312 0.48 20.00 22.50
CA ARG A 312 -0.76 20.14 23.29
C ARG A 312 -0.50 20.14 24.79
N MET A 313 0.47 19.33 25.26
CA MET A 313 0.75 19.17 26.71
C MET A 313 1.70 20.21 27.25
N THR A 314 2.70 20.63 26.47
CA THR A 314 3.82 21.46 26.95
C THR A 314 4.00 22.77 26.20
N GLY A 315 3.28 23.00 25.07
CA GLY A 315 3.49 24.13 24.17
C GLY A 315 4.81 24.09 23.38
N ARG A 316 5.56 22.99 23.48
CA ARG A 316 6.89 22.86 22.85
C ARG A 316 6.88 21.80 21.75
N ARG A 317 7.62 22.07 20.66
CA ARG A 317 7.86 21.14 19.57
C ARG A 317 9.05 20.24 19.90
N ILE A 318 8.90 18.91 19.66
CA ILE A 318 10.01 17.93 19.75
C ILE A 318 10.85 17.99 18.48
N PHE A 319 10.19 17.95 17.32
CA PHE A 319 10.83 18.04 16.01
C PHE A 319 10.69 19.45 15.45
N ARG A 320 11.59 19.86 14.56
CA ARG A 320 11.47 21.14 13.83
C ARG A 320 10.14 21.21 13.08
N MET A 321 9.78 20.10 12.44
CA MET A 321 8.49 19.88 11.78
C MET A 321 8.18 18.37 11.79
N ALA A 322 6.91 17.99 11.74
CA ALA A 322 6.45 16.61 11.55
C ALA A 322 5.49 16.58 10.34
N PRO A 323 5.48 15.50 9.57
CA PRO A 323 6.22 14.23 9.72
C PRO A 323 7.75 14.38 9.66
N ILE A 324 8.50 13.30 10.07
CA ILE A 324 9.94 13.41 10.36
C ILE A 324 10.81 13.73 9.14
N HIS A 325 10.37 13.41 7.91
CA HIS A 325 11.10 13.79 6.70
C HIS A 325 11.30 15.31 6.61
N HIS A 326 10.31 16.11 6.96
CA HIS A 326 10.43 17.59 7.00
C HIS A 326 11.42 18.08 8.07
N HIS A 327 11.57 17.34 9.18
CA HIS A 327 12.59 17.66 10.17
C HIS A 327 14.01 17.59 9.59
N PHE A 328 14.29 16.61 8.72
CA PHE A 328 15.59 16.49 8.06
C PHE A 328 15.79 17.54 6.97
N GLU A 329 14.75 17.90 6.21
CA GLU A 329 14.82 19.03 5.27
C GLU A 329 15.17 20.34 6.01
N LEU A 330 14.47 20.65 7.10
CA LEU A 330 14.74 21.84 7.92
C LEU A 330 16.10 21.79 8.67
N LYS A 331 16.77 20.62 8.71
CA LYS A 331 18.16 20.47 9.10
C LYS A 331 19.16 20.77 7.97
N GLY A 332 18.67 21.05 6.75
CA GLY A 332 19.49 21.33 5.58
C GLY A 332 19.89 20.11 4.76
N TRP A 333 19.20 18.97 4.93
CA TRP A 333 19.41 17.84 4.04
C TRP A 333 18.67 18.08 2.73
N PRO A 334 19.32 17.94 1.56
CA PRO A 334 18.62 18.02 0.29
C PRO A 334 17.62 16.86 0.16
N GLU A 335 16.46 17.13 -0.44
CA GLU A 335 15.35 16.19 -0.59
C GLU A 335 15.77 14.80 -1.12
N PRO A 336 16.57 14.67 -2.21
CA PRO A 336 16.99 13.36 -2.71
C PRO A 336 17.78 12.54 -1.68
N ARG A 337 18.51 13.20 -0.78
CA ARG A 337 19.26 12.52 0.28
C ARG A 337 18.32 11.92 1.33
N VAL A 338 17.26 12.62 1.69
CA VAL A 338 16.25 12.12 2.62
C VAL A 338 15.57 10.91 1.99
N ILE A 339 15.10 11.04 0.76
CA ILE A 339 14.39 9.99 0.00
C ILE A 339 15.21 8.71 -0.06
N VAL A 340 16.45 8.78 -0.59
CA VAL A 340 17.28 7.58 -0.78
C VAL A 340 17.62 6.90 0.55
N ARG A 341 17.91 7.68 1.61
CA ARG A 341 18.18 7.11 2.94
C ARG A 341 16.96 6.39 3.52
N PHE A 342 15.76 6.93 3.32
CA PHE A 342 14.53 6.31 3.77
C PHE A 342 14.20 5.04 2.99
N TRP A 343 14.51 5.00 1.70
CA TRP A 343 14.45 3.77 0.90
C TRP A 343 15.38 2.68 1.43
N ILE A 344 16.64 3.05 1.76
CA ILE A 344 17.60 2.12 2.35
C ILE A 344 17.10 1.59 3.70
N VAL A 345 16.56 2.47 4.56
CA VAL A 345 15.97 2.06 5.85
C VAL A 345 14.82 1.08 5.62
N THR A 346 13.93 1.37 4.67
CA THR A 346 12.82 0.45 4.33
C THR A 346 13.34 -0.90 3.84
N LEU A 347 14.35 -0.92 2.97
CA LEU A 347 14.94 -2.17 2.51
C LEU A 347 15.47 -3.01 3.67
N VAL A 348 16.18 -2.40 4.61
CA VAL A 348 16.69 -3.08 5.82
C VAL A 348 15.54 -3.64 6.65
N LEU A 349 14.49 -2.85 6.87
CA LEU A 349 13.31 -3.28 7.64
C LEU A 349 12.55 -4.42 6.95
N VAL A 350 12.44 -4.38 5.62
CA VAL A 350 11.84 -5.47 4.83
C VAL A 350 12.66 -6.76 4.99
N LEU A 351 14.00 -6.68 4.91
CA LEU A 351 14.86 -7.85 5.11
C LEU A 351 14.75 -8.40 6.54
N ILE A 352 14.66 -7.52 7.55
CA ILE A 352 14.40 -7.95 8.94
C ILE A 352 13.03 -8.65 9.03
N GLY A 353 11.97 -8.07 8.46
CA GLY A 353 10.65 -8.68 8.45
C GLY A 353 10.63 -10.05 7.77
N LEU A 354 11.26 -10.19 6.61
CA LEU A 354 11.37 -11.48 5.91
C LEU A 354 12.20 -12.50 6.68
N SER A 355 13.25 -12.06 7.41
CA SER A 355 14.05 -12.98 8.23
C SER A 355 13.22 -13.64 9.34
N THR A 356 12.16 -12.97 9.83
CA THR A 356 11.28 -13.54 10.86
C THR A 356 10.56 -14.81 10.41
N LEU A 357 10.37 -15.02 9.10
CA LEU A 357 9.71 -16.23 8.57
C LEU A 357 10.46 -17.52 8.92
N LYS A 358 11.79 -17.45 9.05
CA LYS A 358 12.59 -18.63 9.39
C LYS A 358 13.09 -18.63 10.83
N LEU A 359 13.14 -17.47 11.49
CA LEU A 359 13.60 -17.33 12.89
C LEU A 359 12.50 -17.69 13.93
N ARG A 360 11.48 -18.37 13.47
CA ARG A 360 10.40 -18.92 14.31
C ARG A 360 10.80 -20.21 14.97
#